data_00bc7c68e72ff37a6650653c30fd53a1
#
_entry.id   00bc7c68e72ff37a6650653c30fd53a1
#
_cell.length_a   1.000
_cell.length_b   1.000
_cell.length_c   1.000
_cell.angle_alpha   90.00
_cell.angle_beta   90.00
_cell.angle_gamma   90.00
#
_symmetry.space_group_name_H-M   'P 1'
#
loop_
_entity.id
_entity.type
_entity.pdbx_description
1 polymer ?
#
loop_
_entity_poly.entity_id
_entity_poly.type
_entity_poly.pdbx_seq_one_letter_code
_entity_poly.pdbx_strand_id
1 'polypeptide(L)'
;MPLTPASSNSASSGSVSSGSVSPKAASPPASSAPASSAPASSAPTSSRRPRKVAVVGVSLADCGRVDDATPYALHAQAARRALADSGLDRSVVDGFASAGLGTLAPVEVAEYLGLRPTWVDSTAVGGAAWEVMAAHAADAIAAGRARAVLLVYGSTARADVKAGRRTSNLSFGARGPLQFEVPYGHSLIAKYAMAARRHMHEYGTTPEQLAEVAVTARANAAANPEAMFREPITVDDVLSGPVIADPFTKLHCCIRSDGGCAVLLAAEEYVPDTAKDPVWILGTGEHVSHSTMSEWEDFTVSPAAVSGRLAFERAGVRPADIDLAEIYDAFTYMTLVTLEDLGFCAKGEGGAFVEKGRTGLRGELPVNTDGGGLSACHPGMRGLFLLVEAVRQLRGEAGARQVHRAGGRLPELAVASGTGGWFCSSGTVVLGRG
;
A
#
# COMPACT_ATOMS: atom_id res chain seq x y z
N MET A 1 10.72 -29.53 48.66
CA MET A 1 12.01 -30.17 48.34
C MET A 1 12.85 -29.13 47.65
N PRO A 2 14.05 -28.79 48.17
CA PRO A 2 14.87 -27.68 47.72
C PRO A 2 15.80 -28.12 46.58
N LEU A 3 15.99 -27.18 45.61
CA LEU A 3 16.95 -27.31 44.52
C LEU A 3 18.34 -26.88 45.00
N THR A 4 19.31 -27.73 44.77
CA THR A 4 20.75 -27.51 45.03
C THR A 4 21.40 -26.70 43.90
N PRO A 5 22.38 -25.82 44.17
CA PRO A 5 23.09 -25.05 43.15
C PRO A 5 24.28 -25.82 42.56
N ALA A 6 24.49 -25.65 41.24
CA ALA A 6 25.64 -26.20 40.52
C ALA A 6 26.81 -25.20 40.49
N SER A 7 27.97 -25.75 40.57
CA SER A 7 29.30 -25.22 40.80
C SER A 7 29.86 -24.28 39.74
N SER A 8 30.58 -23.27 40.21
CA SER A 8 31.48 -22.37 39.49
C SER A 8 32.68 -23.11 38.85
N ASN A 9 32.97 -22.81 37.58
CA ASN A 9 34.26 -23.12 36.98
C ASN A 9 34.97 -21.82 36.58
N SER A 10 36.11 -21.62 37.22
CA SER A 10 37.07 -20.56 36.98
C SER A 10 37.82 -20.80 35.65
N ALA A 11 37.85 -19.81 34.78
CA ALA A 11 38.74 -19.79 33.61
C ALA A 11 39.80 -18.71 33.79
N SER A 12 41.04 -19.13 33.62
CA SER A 12 42.30 -18.42 33.79
C SER A 12 42.50 -17.32 32.76
N SER A 13 43.05 -16.21 33.23
CA SER A 13 43.55 -15.08 32.45
C SER A 13 44.82 -15.45 31.66
N GLY A 14 44.76 -15.39 30.35
CA GLY A 14 45.92 -15.41 29.48
C GLY A 14 46.13 -14.01 28.86
N SER A 15 47.23 -13.35 29.28
CA SER A 15 47.68 -12.09 28.69
C SER A 15 48.29 -12.32 27.30
N VAL A 16 47.82 -11.60 26.31
CA VAL A 16 48.47 -11.54 24.98
C VAL A 16 48.98 -10.12 24.74
N SER A 17 50.31 -10.05 24.57
CA SER A 17 51.08 -8.84 24.29
C SER A 17 50.74 -8.21 22.94
N SER A 18 50.59 -6.88 22.92
CA SER A 18 50.46 -6.03 21.78
C SER A 18 51.78 -5.95 20.98
N GLY A 19 51.78 -6.49 19.77
CA GLY A 19 52.82 -6.24 18.78
C GLY A 19 52.31 -5.28 17.70
N SER A 20 52.81 -4.06 17.68
CA SER A 20 52.57 -3.10 16.63
C SER A 20 53.38 -3.44 15.37
N VAL A 21 52.72 -3.70 14.26
CA VAL A 21 53.35 -3.78 12.93
C VAL A 21 52.74 -2.74 12.04
N SER A 22 53.53 -1.73 11.68
CA SER A 22 53.20 -0.75 10.64
C SER A 22 53.41 -1.35 9.26
N PRO A 23 52.51 -1.20 8.31
CA PRO A 23 52.77 -1.62 6.92
C PRO A 23 53.49 -0.49 6.16
N LYS A 24 54.62 -0.82 5.60
CA LYS A 24 55.42 -0.02 4.70
C LYS A 24 54.70 0.05 3.32
N ALA A 25 54.42 1.26 2.84
CA ALA A 25 53.87 1.49 1.51
C ALA A 25 54.88 1.07 0.45
N ALA A 26 54.46 0.21 -0.46
CA ALA A 26 55.17 -0.08 -1.73
C ALA A 26 54.38 0.51 -2.88
N SER A 27 55.04 1.41 -3.65
CA SER A 27 54.51 1.99 -4.91
C SER A 27 54.57 0.97 -6.03
N PRO A 28 53.54 0.82 -6.87
CA PRO A 28 53.60 -0.01 -8.05
C PRO A 28 54.28 0.73 -9.22
N PRO A 29 54.95 0.00 -10.14
CA PRO A 29 55.62 0.59 -11.32
C PRO A 29 54.58 1.01 -12.38
N ALA A 30 54.85 2.11 -13.05
CA ALA A 30 54.09 2.61 -14.19
C ALA A 30 54.25 1.67 -15.41
N SER A 31 53.13 1.11 -15.84
CA SER A 31 53.03 0.39 -17.12
C SER A 31 52.28 1.27 -18.12
N SER A 32 53.00 1.78 -19.09
CA SER A 32 52.43 2.47 -20.25
C SER A 32 51.94 1.43 -21.26
N ALA A 33 50.63 1.31 -21.40
CA ALA A 33 49.99 0.63 -22.52
C ALA A 33 49.32 1.65 -23.46
N PRO A 34 49.39 1.50 -24.78
CA PRO A 34 48.88 2.46 -25.74
C PRO A 34 47.36 2.49 -25.73
N ALA A 35 46.77 3.70 -25.74
CA ALA A 35 45.34 3.93 -25.85
C ALA A 35 44.84 3.43 -27.23
N SER A 36 44.06 2.37 -27.21
CA SER A 36 43.24 1.95 -28.34
C SER A 36 42.01 2.83 -28.38
N SER A 37 41.95 3.74 -29.34
CA SER A 37 40.74 4.54 -29.62
C SER A 37 39.72 3.63 -30.33
N ALA A 38 38.78 3.07 -29.53
CA ALA A 38 37.56 2.49 -30.10
C ALA A 38 36.65 3.66 -30.55
N PRO A 39 36.03 3.57 -31.74
CA PRO A 39 35.10 4.60 -32.18
C PRO A 39 33.87 4.58 -31.23
N ALA A 40 33.54 5.76 -30.69
CA ALA A 40 32.31 5.96 -29.96
C ALA A 40 31.13 5.66 -30.89
N SER A 41 30.47 4.53 -30.70
CA SER A 41 29.19 4.23 -31.31
C SER A 41 28.18 5.20 -30.75
N SER A 42 27.91 6.27 -31.50
CA SER A 42 26.76 7.13 -31.25
C SER A 42 25.50 6.33 -31.58
N ALA A 43 24.96 5.61 -30.60
CA ALA A 43 23.60 5.11 -30.70
C ALA A 43 22.67 6.31 -30.93
N PRO A 44 21.78 6.29 -31.91
CA PRO A 44 20.80 7.36 -32.08
C PRO A 44 19.91 7.39 -30.86
N THR A 45 20.01 8.43 -30.06
CA THR A 45 19.00 8.81 -29.09
C THR A 45 17.74 9.22 -29.86
N SER A 46 16.94 8.23 -30.28
CA SER A 46 15.61 8.52 -30.73
C SER A 46 14.88 9.05 -29.50
N SER A 47 14.50 10.30 -29.51
CA SER A 47 13.60 10.92 -28.54
C SER A 47 12.22 10.30 -28.74
N ARG A 48 12.08 9.03 -28.35
CA ARG A 48 10.76 8.38 -28.31
C ARG A 48 9.95 9.11 -27.22
N ARG A 49 8.81 9.65 -27.59
CA ARG A 49 7.83 10.15 -26.63
C ARG A 49 7.59 9.07 -25.58
N PRO A 50 7.60 9.40 -24.27
CA PRO A 50 7.23 8.43 -23.23
C PRO A 50 5.86 7.81 -23.54
N ARG A 51 5.76 6.49 -23.42
CA ARG A 51 4.51 5.77 -23.63
C ARG A 51 3.53 6.13 -22.52
N LYS A 52 2.25 6.26 -22.87
CA LYS A 52 1.20 6.29 -21.87
C LYS A 52 1.01 4.88 -21.27
N VAL A 53 0.62 4.83 -20.02
CA VAL A 53 0.42 3.59 -19.28
C VAL A 53 -1.00 3.51 -18.77
N ALA A 54 -1.65 2.38 -19.02
CA ALA A 54 -3.00 2.11 -18.57
C ALA A 54 -3.05 0.89 -17.65
N VAL A 55 -3.98 0.92 -16.70
CA VAL A 55 -4.51 -0.27 -16.03
C VAL A 55 -5.49 -0.92 -16.99
N VAL A 56 -5.17 -2.12 -17.45
CA VAL A 56 -5.95 -2.87 -18.45
C VAL A 56 -6.68 -4.06 -17.87
N GLY A 57 -6.29 -4.54 -16.69
CA GLY A 57 -6.96 -5.64 -16.01
C GLY A 57 -6.88 -5.51 -14.49
N VAL A 58 -8.00 -5.78 -13.80
CA VAL A 58 -8.06 -5.78 -12.33
C VAL A 58 -8.90 -6.95 -11.83
N SER A 59 -8.58 -7.44 -10.65
CA SER A 59 -9.39 -8.49 -10.03
C SER A 59 -9.19 -8.59 -8.53
N LEU A 60 -10.16 -9.20 -7.86
CA LEU A 60 -10.00 -9.80 -6.54
C LEU A 60 -9.86 -11.32 -6.66
N ALA A 61 -9.05 -11.92 -5.79
CA ALA A 61 -9.19 -13.31 -5.40
C ALA A 61 -10.40 -13.47 -4.46
N ASP A 62 -10.68 -14.69 -4.02
CA ASP A 62 -11.64 -14.90 -2.95
C ASP A 62 -11.16 -14.17 -1.69
N CYS A 63 -12.04 -13.40 -1.06
CA CYS A 63 -11.74 -12.52 0.07
C CYS A 63 -12.61 -12.85 1.29
N GLY A 64 -12.15 -12.42 2.48
CA GLY A 64 -12.87 -12.54 3.73
C GLY A 64 -12.44 -13.76 4.57
N ARG A 65 -13.16 -14.86 4.50
CA ARG A 65 -12.88 -16.11 5.23
C ARG A 65 -12.57 -17.22 4.22
N VAL A 66 -11.28 -17.42 3.94
CA VAL A 66 -10.80 -18.40 2.94
C VAL A 66 -9.85 -19.37 3.64
N ASP A 67 -10.43 -20.28 4.44
CA ASP A 67 -9.69 -21.19 5.34
C ASP A 67 -8.86 -22.24 4.57
N ASP A 68 -9.29 -22.65 3.36
CA ASP A 68 -8.71 -23.76 2.61
C ASP A 68 -7.73 -23.34 1.50
N ALA A 69 -7.44 -22.03 1.37
CA ALA A 69 -6.50 -21.53 0.38
C ALA A 69 -5.09 -21.37 0.97
N THR A 70 -4.11 -21.40 0.07
CA THR A 70 -2.74 -20.94 0.36
C THR A 70 -2.55 -19.53 -0.18
N PRO A 71 -1.57 -18.75 0.31
CA PRO A 71 -1.24 -17.47 -0.28
C PRO A 71 -0.96 -17.55 -1.79
N TYR A 72 -0.24 -18.59 -2.23
CA TYR A 72 0.05 -18.82 -3.66
C TYR A 72 -1.22 -19.08 -4.49
N ALA A 73 -2.16 -19.84 -3.94
CA ALA A 73 -3.45 -20.08 -4.63
C ALA A 73 -4.23 -18.78 -4.81
N LEU A 74 -4.22 -17.87 -3.80
CA LEU A 74 -4.86 -16.57 -3.90
C LEU A 74 -4.15 -15.66 -4.93
N HIS A 75 -2.81 -15.68 -4.99
CA HIS A 75 -2.06 -15.00 -6.06
C HIS A 75 -2.45 -15.52 -7.45
N ALA A 76 -2.48 -16.84 -7.64
CA ALA A 76 -2.84 -17.44 -8.92
C ALA A 76 -4.27 -17.13 -9.34
N GLN A 77 -5.20 -17.16 -8.38
CA GLN A 77 -6.59 -16.83 -8.61
C GLN A 77 -6.75 -15.36 -9.07
N ALA A 78 -6.11 -14.42 -8.36
CA ALA A 78 -6.12 -13.01 -8.73
C ALA A 78 -5.46 -12.78 -10.10
N ALA A 79 -4.25 -13.31 -10.32
CA ALA A 79 -3.52 -13.15 -11.58
C ALA A 79 -4.33 -13.64 -12.79
N ARG A 80 -4.91 -14.84 -12.69
CA ARG A 80 -5.75 -15.41 -13.76
C ARG A 80 -6.98 -14.56 -14.05
N ARG A 81 -7.64 -14.07 -12.98
CA ARG A 81 -8.83 -13.23 -13.12
C ARG A 81 -8.49 -11.88 -13.75
N ALA A 82 -7.36 -11.25 -13.38
CA ALA A 82 -6.93 -9.97 -13.95
C ALA A 82 -6.52 -10.10 -15.43
N LEU A 83 -5.86 -11.20 -15.81
CA LEU A 83 -5.56 -11.50 -17.20
C LEU A 83 -6.85 -11.71 -18.01
N ALA A 84 -7.82 -12.46 -17.47
CA ALA A 84 -9.12 -12.63 -18.11
C ALA A 84 -9.90 -11.32 -18.23
N ASP A 85 -9.80 -10.43 -17.22
CA ASP A 85 -10.41 -9.10 -17.21
C ASP A 85 -9.83 -8.20 -18.31
N SER A 86 -8.51 -8.28 -18.55
CA SER A 86 -7.84 -7.51 -19.59
C SER A 86 -8.11 -8.03 -21.02
N GLY A 87 -8.37 -9.32 -21.17
CA GLY A 87 -8.42 -9.99 -22.48
C GLY A 87 -7.06 -10.23 -23.16
N LEU A 88 -5.98 -9.73 -22.55
CA LEU A 88 -4.64 -9.89 -23.12
C LEU A 88 -4.07 -11.30 -22.88
N ASP A 89 -3.29 -11.80 -23.86
CA ASP A 89 -2.57 -13.05 -23.69
C ASP A 89 -1.44 -12.91 -22.67
N ARG A 90 -1.25 -13.95 -21.86
CA ARG A 90 -0.22 -13.98 -20.82
C ARG A 90 1.19 -13.71 -21.33
N SER A 91 1.49 -14.02 -22.59
CA SER A 91 2.82 -13.79 -23.21
C SER A 91 3.19 -12.32 -23.34
N VAL A 92 2.24 -11.41 -23.22
CA VAL A 92 2.50 -9.95 -23.20
C VAL A 92 3.16 -9.53 -21.90
N VAL A 93 2.91 -10.27 -20.79
CA VAL A 93 3.41 -9.95 -19.44
C VAL A 93 4.90 -10.30 -19.36
N ASP A 94 5.75 -9.28 -19.34
CA ASP A 94 7.20 -9.37 -19.19
C ASP A 94 7.74 -8.64 -17.96
N GLY A 95 6.83 -8.00 -17.18
CA GLY A 95 7.11 -7.41 -15.89
C GLY A 95 6.25 -8.02 -14.77
N PHE A 96 6.81 -8.07 -13.56
CA PHE A 96 6.14 -8.66 -12.40
C PHE A 96 6.51 -7.95 -11.11
N ALA A 97 5.51 -7.68 -10.26
CA ALA A 97 5.73 -7.13 -8.92
C ALA A 97 4.86 -7.85 -7.88
N SER A 98 5.48 -8.22 -6.76
CA SER A 98 4.80 -8.83 -5.62
C SER A 98 5.61 -8.62 -4.34
N ALA A 99 4.91 -8.54 -3.21
CA ALA A 99 5.49 -8.37 -1.88
C ALA A 99 4.66 -9.11 -0.81
N GLY A 100 5.23 -9.28 0.37
CA GLY A 100 4.48 -9.77 1.54
C GLY A 100 4.58 -11.26 1.86
N LEU A 101 5.24 -12.08 1.03
CA LEU A 101 5.47 -13.51 1.29
C LEU A 101 6.90 -13.86 1.75
N GLY A 102 7.73 -12.87 2.02
CA GLY A 102 9.13 -13.07 2.40
C GLY A 102 10.11 -12.54 1.37
N THR A 103 11.39 -12.90 1.53
CA THR A 103 12.50 -12.28 0.77
C THR A 103 12.46 -12.57 -0.73
N LEU A 104 12.00 -13.76 -1.13
CA LEU A 104 11.96 -14.19 -2.54
C LEU A 104 10.55 -14.13 -3.15
N ALA A 105 9.62 -13.41 -2.51
CA ALA A 105 8.22 -13.34 -2.94
C ALA A 105 8.03 -13.15 -4.46
N PRO A 106 8.67 -12.18 -5.13
CA PRO A 106 8.45 -12.00 -6.56
C PRO A 106 8.99 -13.16 -7.41
N VAL A 107 10.06 -13.85 -6.96
CA VAL A 107 10.63 -15.00 -7.69
C VAL A 107 9.72 -16.21 -7.54
N GLU A 108 9.33 -16.54 -6.32
CA GLU A 108 8.51 -17.72 -6.00
C GLU A 108 7.12 -17.60 -6.62
N VAL A 109 6.49 -16.43 -6.51
CA VAL A 109 5.16 -16.21 -7.08
C VAL A 109 5.21 -16.20 -8.61
N ALA A 110 6.20 -15.55 -9.23
CA ALA A 110 6.37 -15.59 -10.69
C ALA A 110 6.55 -17.02 -11.21
N GLU A 111 7.38 -17.84 -10.54
CA GLU A 111 7.56 -19.25 -10.85
C GLU A 111 6.24 -20.02 -10.73
N TYR A 112 5.52 -19.85 -9.61
CA TYR A 112 4.25 -20.50 -9.39
C TYR A 112 3.19 -20.14 -10.45
N LEU A 113 3.21 -18.88 -10.92
CA LEU A 113 2.36 -18.42 -12.02
C LEU A 113 2.86 -18.84 -13.42
N GLY A 114 4.03 -19.47 -13.53
CA GLY A 114 4.66 -19.83 -14.78
C GLY A 114 5.11 -18.63 -15.61
N LEU A 115 5.42 -17.51 -14.96
CA LEU A 115 5.96 -16.30 -15.60
C LEU A 115 7.49 -16.34 -15.63
N ARG A 116 8.08 -15.61 -16.60
CA ARG A 116 9.54 -15.41 -16.72
C ARG A 116 9.80 -13.92 -17.02
N PRO A 117 9.52 -13.05 -16.02
CA PRO A 117 9.63 -11.61 -16.24
C PRO A 117 11.08 -11.18 -16.44
N THR A 118 11.28 -10.16 -17.28
CA THR A 118 12.56 -9.47 -17.48
C THR A 118 12.66 -8.19 -16.64
N TRP A 119 11.54 -7.71 -16.11
CA TRP A 119 11.47 -6.63 -15.14
C TRP A 119 10.76 -7.12 -13.86
N VAL A 120 11.34 -6.81 -12.71
CA VAL A 120 10.84 -7.27 -11.40
C VAL A 120 10.94 -6.16 -10.37
N ASP A 121 9.93 -6.03 -9.51
CA ASP A 121 9.96 -5.19 -8.30
C ASP A 121 9.36 -5.92 -7.08
N SER A 122 9.86 -5.54 -5.91
CA SER A 122 9.37 -6.00 -4.61
C SER A 122 9.67 -4.97 -3.52
N THR A 123 9.18 -3.76 -3.71
CA THR A 123 9.40 -2.65 -2.78
C THR A 123 8.79 -2.92 -1.42
N ALA A 124 9.57 -2.77 -0.36
CA ALA A 124 9.21 -3.13 1.02
C ALA A 124 8.93 -1.89 1.89
N VAL A 125 7.93 -1.11 1.53
CA VAL A 125 7.48 0.10 2.25
C VAL A 125 6.10 -0.08 2.90
N GLY A 126 5.78 -1.29 3.36
CA GLY A 126 4.51 -1.60 4.02
C GLY A 126 3.32 -1.58 3.08
N GLY A 127 2.18 -1.09 3.55
CA GLY A 127 0.94 -1.08 2.77
C GLY A 127 0.97 -0.17 1.54
N ALA A 128 1.81 0.86 1.53
CA ALA A 128 2.05 1.75 0.38
C ALA A 128 2.86 1.11 -0.75
N ALA A 129 3.42 -0.07 -0.54
CA ALA A 129 4.26 -0.76 -1.53
C ALA A 129 3.58 -0.91 -2.89
N TRP A 130 2.27 -0.98 -2.91
CA TRP A 130 1.50 -1.26 -4.13
C TRP A 130 1.37 -0.04 -5.03
N GLU A 131 1.12 1.13 -4.47
CA GLU A 131 1.10 2.40 -5.20
C GLU A 131 2.51 2.76 -5.69
N VAL A 132 3.53 2.50 -4.85
CA VAL A 132 4.94 2.71 -5.21
C VAL A 132 5.36 1.75 -6.34
N MET A 133 5.05 0.45 -6.24
CA MET A 133 5.33 -0.50 -7.31
C MET A 133 4.54 -0.19 -8.61
N ALA A 134 3.31 0.33 -8.49
CA ALA A 134 2.55 0.78 -9.66
C ALA A 134 3.21 1.98 -10.35
N ALA A 135 3.77 2.93 -9.57
CA ALA A 135 4.57 4.04 -10.11
C ALA A 135 5.83 3.54 -10.82
N HIS A 136 6.61 2.66 -10.18
CA HIS A 136 7.81 2.07 -10.76
C HIS A 136 7.52 1.26 -12.04
N ALA A 137 6.40 0.51 -12.03
CA ALA A 137 5.96 -0.24 -13.20
C ALA A 137 5.55 0.69 -14.36
N ALA A 138 4.83 1.78 -14.04
CA ALA A 138 4.47 2.79 -15.03
C ALA A 138 5.71 3.43 -15.66
N ASP A 139 6.71 3.80 -14.85
CA ASP A 139 7.98 4.36 -15.33
C ASP A 139 8.75 3.33 -16.19
N ALA A 140 8.75 2.06 -15.79
CA ALA A 140 9.40 1.01 -16.57
C ALA A 140 8.75 0.81 -17.94
N ILE A 141 7.42 0.82 -17.99
CA ILE A 141 6.64 0.72 -19.22
C ILE A 141 6.85 1.97 -20.09
N ALA A 142 6.73 3.17 -19.50
CA ALA A 142 6.93 4.43 -20.21
C ALA A 142 8.33 4.53 -20.86
N ALA A 143 9.35 4.02 -20.15
CA ALA A 143 10.72 3.94 -20.65
C ALA A 143 10.98 2.76 -21.63
N GLY A 144 10.00 1.90 -21.89
CA GLY A 144 10.14 0.74 -22.77
C GLY A 144 10.95 -0.42 -22.19
N ARG A 145 11.13 -0.48 -20.87
CA ARG A 145 11.79 -1.57 -20.15
C ARG A 145 10.87 -2.78 -19.90
N ALA A 146 9.57 -2.55 -19.93
CA ALA A 146 8.55 -3.57 -19.88
C ALA A 146 7.40 -3.22 -20.86
N ARG A 147 6.67 -4.22 -21.31
CA ARG A 147 5.46 -4.08 -22.15
C ARG A 147 4.21 -4.05 -21.29
N ALA A 148 4.10 -5.03 -20.42
CA ALA A 148 3.03 -5.14 -19.45
C ALA A 148 3.56 -5.71 -18.12
N VAL A 149 3.11 -5.13 -17.01
CA VAL A 149 3.52 -5.49 -15.65
C VAL A 149 2.31 -5.96 -14.86
N LEU A 150 2.41 -7.18 -14.31
CA LEU A 150 1.42 -7.74 -13.40
C LEU A 150 1.84 -7.49 -11.96
N LEU A 151 1.05 -6.71 -11.23
CA LEU A 151 1.14 -6.58 -9.78
C LEU A 151 0.16 -7.56 -9.16
N VAL A 152 0.60 -8.38 -8.20
CA VAL A 152 -0.28 -9.36 -7.57
C VAL A 152 0.02 -9.56 -6.09
N TYR A 153 -1.05 -9.68 -5.30
CA TYR A 153 -1.02 -9.92 -3.86
C TYR A 153 -1.95 -11.05 -3.46
N GLY A 154 -1.55 -11.84 -2.48
CA GLY A 154 -2.39 -12.86 -1.88
C GLY A 154 -1.89 -13.21 -0.47
N SER A 155 -2.81 -13.32 0.49
CA SER A 155 -2.48 -13.56 1.89
C SER A 155 -3.60 -14.30 2.61
N THR A 156 -3.21 -15.24 3.46
CA THR A 156 -4.08 -16.00 4.36
C THR A 156 -3.92 -15.51 5.81
N ALA A 157 -3.76 -14.19 6.00
CA ALA A 157 -3.38 -13.60 7.28
C ALA A 157 -4.36 -13.95 8.42
N ARG A 158 -5.65 -14.03 8.14
CA ARG A 158 -6.67 -14.45 9.12
C ARG A 158 -6.57 -15.95 9.43
N ALA A 159 -6.54 -16.80 8.41
CA ALA A 159 -6.45 -18.24 8.56
C ALA A 159 -5.16 -18.66 9.26
N ASP A 160 -4.03 -18.01 8.96
CA ASP A 160 -2.73 -18.30 9.57
C ASP A 160 -2.70 -17.95 11.06
N VAL A 161 -3.29 -16.82 11.45
CA VAL A 161 -3.41 -16.46 12.87
C VAL A 161 -4.34 -17.42 13.60
N LYS A 162 -5.49 -17.77 13.01
CA LYS A 162 -6.44 -18.75 13.57
C LYS A 162 -5.78 -20.11 13.78
N ALA A 163 -4.92 -20.52 12.87
CA ALA A 163 -4.17 -21.78 12.95
C ALA A 163 -2.87 -21.70 13.77
N GLY A 164 -2.55 -20.57 14.39
CA GLY A 164 -1.32 -20.38 15.14
C GLY A 164 -0.04 -20.37 14.30
N ARG A 165 -0.14 -20.32 12.97
CA ARG A 165 1.00 -20.27 12.05
C ARG A 165 1.65 -18.91 11.95
N ARG A 166 0.93 -17.84 12.29
CA ARG A 166 1.42 -16.45 12.27
C ARG A 166 1.17 -15.80 13.61
N THR A 167 2.21 -15.30 14.24
CA THR A 167 2.09 -14.37 15.35
C THR A 167 1.75 -12.98 14.80
N SER A 168 0.89 -12.25 15.48
CA SER A 168 0.54 -10.87 15.11
C SER A 168 1.67 -9.88 15.31
N ASN A 169 2.77 -10.32 15.88
CA ASN A 169 3.92 -9.46 16.19
C ASN A 169 4.74 -9.25 14.93
N LEU A 170 4.65 -8.05 14.40
CA LEU A 170 5.69 -7.50 13.55
C LEU A 170 6.95 -7.41 14.45
N SER A 171 7.83 -8.39 14.33
CA SER A 171 9.15 -8.35 14.96
C SER A 171 10.00 -7.34 14.18
N PHE A 172 9.85 -6.08 14.51
CA PHE A 172 10.78 -5.04 14.07
C PHE A 172 12.02 -5.11 14.97
N GLY A 173 12.77 -6.13 14.86
CA GLY A 173 14.04 -6.42 15.53
C GLY A 173 14.42 -5.54 16.72
N ALA A 174 14.98 -6.15 17.74
CA ALA A 174 15.54 -5.43 18.90
C ALA A 174 16.83 -4.64 18.55
N ARG A 175 17.12 -4.44 17.28
CA ARG A 175 18.29 -3.71 16.78
C ARG A 175 17.86 -2.61 15.82
N GLY A 176 18.69 -1.58 15.68
CA GLY A 176 18.38 -0.39 14.88
C GLY A 176 17.53 0.63 15.64
N PRO A 177 16.96 1.63 15.00
CA PRO A 177 16.26 2.74 15.64
C PRO A 177 15.13 2.30 16.57
N LEU A 178 14.38 1.26 16.22
CA LEU A 178 13.25 0.76 17.00
C LEU A 178 13.65 0.15 18.36
N GLN A 179 14.94 -0.14 18.60
CA GLN A 179 15.40 -0.64 19.90
C GLN A 179 15.04 0.28 21.07
N PHE A 180 14.90 1.58 20.82
CA PHE A 180 14.53 2.58 21.82
C PHE A 180 13.02 2.62 22.10
N GLU A 181 12.19 2.10 21.22
CA GLU A 181 10.72 2.08 21.36
C GLU A 181 10.19 0.73 21.85
N VAL A 182 10.83 -0.37 21.48
CA VAL A 182 10.42 -1.74 21.85
C VAL A 182 10.23 -1.94 23.35
N PRO A 183 11.09 -1.40 24.26
CA PRO A 183 10.90 -1.54 25.69
C PRO A 183 9.61 -0.92 26.25
N TYR A 184 9.04 0.06 25.54
CA TYR A 184 7.80 0.73 25.94
C TYR A 184 6.55 0.11 25.33
N GLY A 185 6.67 -1.02 24.65
CA GLY A 185 5.56 -1.70 23.99
C GLY A 185 5.34 -1.24 22.56
N HIS A 186 6.03 -1.89 21.61
CA HIS A 186 5.90 -1.60 20.20
C HIS A 186 4.58 -2.17 19.64
N SER A 187 3.54 -1.33 19.54
CA SER A 187 2.25 -1.68 18.96
C SER A 187 1.89 -0.70 17.86
N LEU A 188 1.55 -1.23 16.67
CA LEU A 188 1.10 -0.41 15.55
C LEU A 188 -0.14 0.43 15.94
N ILE A 189 -1.11 -0.18 16.64
CA ILE A 189 -2.33 0.48 17.08
C ILE A 189 -2.01 1.63 18.04
N ALA A 190 -1.12 1.41 19.02
CA ALA A 190 -0.77 2.44 20.00
C ALA A 190 -0.10 3.65 19.36
N LYS A 191 0.74 3.46 18.32
CA LYS A 191 1.36 4.56 17.59
C LYS A 191 0.33 5.44 16.89
N TYR A 192 -0.61 4.83 16.19
CA TYR A 192 -1.71 5.56 15.56
C TYR A 192 -2.65 6.20 16.58
N ALA A 193 -2.86 5.56 17.73
CA ALA A 193 -3.66 6.12 18.82
C ALA A 193 -3.03 7.40 19.41
N MET A 194 -1.69 7.41 19.61
CA MET A 194 -0.96 8.61 20.05
C MET A 194 -1.10 9.74 19.01
N ALA A 195 -0.97 9.44 17.73
CA ALA A 195 -1.14 10.42 16.67
C ALA A 195 -2.58 10.97 16.62
N ALA A 196 -3.59 10.10 16.74
CA ALA A 196 -4.98 10.51 16.82
C ALA A 196 -5.24 11.41 18.03
N ARG A 197 -4.71 11.07 19.22
CA ARG A 197 -4.79 11.91 20.41
C ARG A 197 -4.12 13.27 20.23
N ARG A 198 -3.01 13.33 19.54
CA ARG A 198 -2.35 14.60 19.21
C ARG A 198 -3.25 15.46 18.33
N HIS A 199 -3.84 14.89 17.28
CA HIS A 199 -4.77 15.60 16.41
C HIS A 199 -6.03 16.08 17.13
N MET A 200 -6.61 15.24 18.02
CA MET A 200 -7.73 15.62 18.88
C MET A 200 -7.36 16.80 19.80
N HIS A 201 -6.14 16.82 20.34
CA HIS A 201 -5.66 17.89 21.20
C HIS A 201 -5.46 19.22 20.45
N GLU A 202 -4.88 19.18 19.27
CA GLU A 202 -4.54 20.37 18.50
C GLU A 202 -5.72 20.99 17.76
N TYR A 203 -6.57 20.15 17.20
CA TYR A 203 -7.65 20.56 16.30
C TYR A 203 -9.05 20.33 16.86
N GLY A 204 -9.18 19.70 18.01
CA GLY A 204 -10.47 19.45 18.62
C GLY A 204 -11.28 18.34 17.94
N THR A 205 -10.66 17.49 17.12
CA THR A 205 -11.33 16.31 16.54
C THR A 205 -11.96 15.46 17.63
N THR A 206 -13.22 15.07 17.45
CA THR A 206 -13.98 14.33 18.45
C THR A 206 -13.96 12.81 18.23
N PRO A 207 -14.24 12.00 19.25
CA PRO A 207 -14.42 10.56 19.09
C PRO A 207 -15.52 10.21 18.08
N GLU A 208 -16.60 10.99 18.04
CA GLU A 208 -17.73 10.81 17.12
C GLU A 208 -17.29 11.00 15.68
N GLN A 209 -16.47 12.01 15.40
CA GLN A 209 -15.89 12.25 14.06
C GLN A 209 -15.01 11.09 13.60
N LEU A 210 -14.21 10.52 14.50
CA LEU A 210 -13.44 9.31 14.18
C LEU A 210 -14.35 8.11 13.92
N ALA A 211 -15.46 7.99 14.66
CA ALA A 211 -16.43 6.90 14.51
C ALA A 211 -17.20 6.99 13.19
N GLU A 212 -17.52 8.20 12.70
CA GLU A 212 -18.21 8.43 11.43
C GLU A 212 -17.46 7.80 10.24
N VAL A 213 -16.13 7.76 10.26
CA VAL A 213 -15.34 7.08 9.23
C VAL A 213 -15.68 5.58 9.19
N ALA A 214 -15.80 4.92 10.34
CA ALA A 214 -16.15 3.51 10.41
C ALA A 214 -17.61 3.25 9.99
N VAL A 215 -18.53 4.13 10.38
CA VAL A 215 -19.95 4.06 10.00
C VAL A 215 -20.10 4.20 8.49
N THR A 216 -19.45 5.19 7.89
CA THR A 216 -19.48 5.40 6.44
C THR A 216 -18.86 4.22 5.68
N ALA A 217 -17.69 3.72 6.10
CA ALA A 217 -17.06 2.54 5.50
C ALA A 217 -18.00 1.32 5.56
N ARG A 218 -18.71 1.11 6.67
CA ARG A 218 -19.67 0.02 6.81
C ARG A 218 -20.91 0.23 5.93
N ALA A 219 -21.40 1.44 5.79
CA ALA A 219 -22.50 1.76 4.88
C ALA A 219 -22.12 1.50 3.41
N ASN A 220 -20.90 1.87 3.00
CA ASN A 220 -20.38 1.56 1.67
C ASN A 220 -20.26 0.04 1.46
N ALA A 221 -19.74 -0.69 2.46
CA ALA A 221 -19.63 -2.16 2.43
C ALA A 221 -20.99 -2.86 2.31
N ALA A 222 -22.06 -2.29 2.82
CA ALA A 222 -23.41 -2.88 2.71
C ALA A 222 -23.83 -3.07 1.23
N ALA A 223 -23.37 -2.18 0.34
CA ALA A 223 -23.61 -2.26 -1.10
C ALA A 223 -22.60 -3.18 -1.84
N ASN A 224 -21.59 -3.72 -1.14
CA ASN A 224 -20.55 -4.56 -1.74
C ASN A 224 -20.76 -6.04 -1.37
N PRO A 225 -21.15 -6.92 -2.31
CA PRO A 225 -21.34 -8.36 -2.03
C PRO A 225 -20.02 -9.07 -1.64
N GLU A 226 -18.85 -8.52 -2.02
CA GLU A 226 -17.53 -9.08 -1.71
C GLU A 226 -17.02 -8.66 -0.31
N ALA A 227 -17.69 -7.72 0.36
CA ALA A 227 -17.28 -7.24 1.69
C ALA A 227 -17.56 -8.26 2.79
N MET A 228 -16.60 -8.41 3.71
CA MET A 228 -16.68 -9.38 4.82
C MET A 228 -17.72 -9.00 5.88
N PHE A 229 -17.89 -7.70 6.14
CA PHE A 229 -18.86 -7.17 7.10
C PHE A 229 -19.76 -6.13 6.41
N ARG A 230 -21.06 -6.38 6.39
CA ARG A 230 -22.05 -5.62 5.63
C ARG A 230 -23.19 -5.06 6.48
N GLU A 231 -23.36 -5.58 7.69
CA GLU A 231 -24.42 -5.12 8.58
C GLU A 231 -24.11 -3.67 9.04
N PRO A 232 -25.04 -2.73 8.90
CA PRO A 232 -24.86 -1.35 9.32
C PRO A 232 -24.45 -1.24 10.79
N ILE A 233 -23.70 -0.20 11.13
CA ILE A 233 -23.32 0.15 12.49
C ILE A 233 -23.60 1.63 12.74
N THR A 234 -23.75 1.99 14.00
CA THR A 234 -23.95 3.37 14.46
C THR A 234 -22.67 3.93 15.11
N VAL A 235 -22.62 5.24 15.31
CA VAL A 235 -21.56 5.88 16.09
C VAL A 235 -21.49 5.28 17.50
N ASP A 236 -22.64 5.04 18.14
CA ASP A 236 -22.70 4.43 19.47
C ASP A 236 -22.14 3.00 19.49
N ASP A 237 -22.38 2.19 18.45
CA ASP A 237 -21.76 0.87 18.32
C ASP A 237 -20.24 0.94 18.26
N VAL A 238 -19.71 1.97 17.58
CA VAL A 238 -18.26 2.18 17.48
C VAL A 238 -17.69 2.59 18.82
N LEU A 239 -18.29 3.58 19.47
CA LEU A 239 -17.78 4.18 20.71
C LEU A 239 -17.92 3.26 21.92
N SER A 240 -19.02 2.49 22.02
CA SER A 240 -19.27 1.55 23.12
C SER A 240 -18.48 0.24 23.02
N GLY A 241 -17.76 0.03 21.93
CA GLY A 241 -16.96 -1.18 21.71
C GLY A 241 -15.76 -1.29 22.67
N PRO A 242 -15.14 -2.49 22.78
CA PRO A 242 -13.95 -2.66 23.62
C PRO A 242 -12.82 -1.75 23.15
N VAL A 243 -12.24 -0.99 24.08
CA VAL A 243 -11.06 -0.16 23.84
C VAL A 243 -9.84 -1.06 23.57
N ILE A 244 -9.15 -0.79 22.48
CA ILE A 244 -7.90 -1.49 22.10
C ILE A 244 -6.69 -0.63 22.45
N ALA A 245 -6.69 0.63 22.07
CA ALA A 245 -5.71 1.65 22.45
C ALA A 245 -6.41 3.01 22.33
N ASP A 246 -6.62 3.70 23.45
CA ASP A 246 -7.36 4.95 23.48
C ASP A 246 -6.79 6.00 22.49
N PRO A 247 -7.61 6.62 21.57
CA PRO A 247 -9.08 6.64 21.55
C PRO A 247 -9.74 5.49 20.77
N PHE A 248 -8.99 4.49 20.27
CA PHE A 248 -9.53 3.47 19.38
C PHE A 248 -10.22 2.34 20.14
N THR A 249 -11.47 2.11 19.79
CA THR A 249 -12.21 0.87 20.06
C THR A 249 -11.99 -0.13 18.93
N LYS A 250 -12.53 -1.34 19.07
CA LYS A 250 -12.42 -2.41 18.08
C LYS A 250 -12.87 -1.98 16.68
N LEU A 251 -13.94 -1.20 16.55
CA LEU A 251 -14.50 -0.82 15.25
C LEU A 251 -13.76 0.37 14.57
N HIS A 252 -12.87 1.05 15.29
CA HIS A 252 -11.94 1.99 14.68
C HIS A 252 -10.79 1.31 13.95
N CYS A 253 -10.62 -0.01 14.10
CA CYS A 253 -9.52 -0.78 13.56
C CYS A 253 -9.96 -1.62 12.36
N CYS A 254 -9.06 -1.80 11.38
CA CYS A 254 -9.32 -2.67 10.23
C CYS A 254 -9.63 -4.10 10.64
N ILE A 255 -10.41 -4.76 9.80
CA ILE A 255 -10.71 -6.18 9.95
C ILE A 255 -9.48 -7.02 9.61
N ARG A 256 -9.44 -8.24 10.12
CA ARG A 256 -8.48 -9.24 9.66
C ARG A 256 -9.20 -10.22 8.75
N SER A 257 -8.75 -10.29 7.49
CA SER A 257 -9.31 -11.18 6.48
C SER A 257 -8.23 -12.02 5.80
N ASP A 258 -8.65 -12.93 4.96
CA ASP A 258 -7.86 -13.56 3.92
C ASP A 258 -8.23 -12.89 2.59
N GLY A 259 -7.38 -12.96 1.58
CA GLY A 259 -7.71 -12.42 0.27
C GLY A 259 -6.51 -12.08 -0.59
N GLY A 260 -6.79 -11.63 -1.79
CA GLY A 260 -5.78 -11.18 -2.73
C GLY A 260 -6.39 -10.38 -3.87
N CYS A 261 -5.53 -9.75 -4.64
CA CYS A 261 -5.93 -8.97 -5.80
C CYS A 261 -4.79 -8.86 -6.80
N ALA A 262 -5.12 -8.47 -8.02
CA ALA A 262 -4.14 -8.22 -9.06
C ALA A 262 -4.52 -7.02 -9.91
N VAL A 263 -3.50 -6.32 -10.42
CA VAL A 263 -3.58 -5.20 -11.35
C VAL A 263 -2.61 -5.44 -12.48
N LEU A 264 -3.07 -5.37 -13.72
CA LEU A 264 -2.25 -5.45 -14.92
C LEU A 264 -2.12 -4.07 -15.55
N LEU A 265 -0.89 -3.60 -15.64
CA LEU A 265 -0.52 -2.38 -16.34
C LEU A 265 0.01 -2.74 -17.73
N ALA A 266 -0.32 -1.94 -18.74
CA ALA A 266 0.23 -2.11 -20.09
C ALA A 266 0.52 -0.78 -20.76
N ALA A 267 1.44 -0.81 -21.72
CA ALA A 267 1.72 0.31 -22.61
C ALA A 267 0.53 0.59 -23.55
N GLU A 268 0.39 1.84 -23.96
CA GLU A 268 -0.73 2.33 -24.81
C GLU A 268 -0.95 1.52 -26.09
N GLU A 269 0.10 0.93 -26.66
CA GLU A 269 0.00 0.13 -27.87
C GLU A 269 -0.79 -1.18 -27.70
N TYR A 270 -0.97 -1.67 -26.46
CA TYR A 270 -1.76 -2.88 -26.16
C TYR A 270 -3.22 -2.57 -25.81
N VAL A 271 -3.56 -1.31 -25.61
CA VAL A 271 -4.94 -0.90 -25.26
C VAL A 271 -5.98 -1.30 -26.32
N PRO A 272 -5.71 -1.21 -27.64
CA PRO A 272 -6.69 -1.65 -28.64
C PRO A 272 -7.05 -3.15 -28.56
N ASP A 273 -6.20 -3.97 -27.97
CA ASP A 273 -6.37 -5.41 -27.84
C ASP A 273 -7.05 -5.81 -26.52
N THR A 274 -7.42 -4.84 -25.66
CA THR A 274 -8.05 -5.12 -24.37
C THR A 274 -9.55 -5.35 -24.49
N ALA A 275 -10.08 -6.19 -23.60
CA ALA A 275 -11.52 -6.49 -23.56
C ALA A 275 -12.35 -5.38 -22.93
N LYS A 276 -11.72 -4.45 -22.21
CA LYS A 276 -12.38 -3.41 -21.41
C LYS A 276 -11.71 -2.05 -21.58
N ASP A 277 -12.45 -1.01 -21.26
CA ASP A 277 -11.93 0.37 -21.29
C ASP A 277 -10.69 0.52 -20.39
N PRO A 278 -9.62 1.17 -20.90
CA PRO A 278 -8.43 1.43 -20.12
C PRO A 278 -8.69 2.49 -19.04
N VAL A 279 -7.96 2.38 -17.93
CA VAL A 279 -7.88 3.45 -16.93
C VAL A 279 -6.43 3.93 -16.89
N TRP A 280 -6.20 5.20 -17.18
CA TRP A 280 -4.88 5.76 -17.35
C TRP A 280 -4.25 6.14 -16.02
N ILE A 281 -2.96 5.87 -15.85
CA ILE A 281 -2.15 6.45 -14.79
C ILE A 281 -1.76 7.85 -15.25
N LEU A 282 -2.28 8.87 -14.55
CA LEU A 282 -2.08 10.27 -14.89
C LEU A 282 -0.92 10.88 -14.12
N GLY A 283 -0.74 10.49 -12.88
CA GLY A 283 0.33 10.97 -12.03
C GLY A 283 0.55 10.07 -10.82
N THR A 284 1.79 10.02 -10.36
CA THR A 284 2.21 9.21 -9.22
C THR A 284 3.09 10.02 -8.29
N GLY A 285 3.08 9.70 -7.00
CA GLY A 285 3.98 10.28 -6.02
C GLY A 285 4.27 9.28 -4.91
N GLU A 286 5.46 9.37 -4.35
CA GLU A 286 5.88 8.54 -3.22
C GLU A 286 6.70 9.36 -2.23
N HIS A 287 6.66 8.96 -0.97
CA HIS A 287 7.46 9.57 0.08
C HIS A 287 7.69 8.62 1.24
N VAL A 288 8.90 8.67 1.80
CA VAL A 288 9.30 8.01 3.05
C VAL A 288 9.78 9.11 4.01
N SER A 289 9.21 9.19 5.19
CA SER A 289 9.54 10.25 6.17
C SER A 289 10.37 9.73 7.35
N HIS A 290 9.94 8.67 8.02
CA HIS A 290 10.56 8.20 9.26
C HIS A 290 10.42 6.68 9.44
N SER A 291 11.10 6.12 10.43
CA SER A 291 10.94 4.74 10.84
C SER A 291 10.67 4.56 12.34
N THR A 292 10.73 5.64 13.12
CA THR A 292 10.46 5.66 14.56
C THR A 292 9.55 6.81 14.92
N MET A 293 8.82 6.70 16.04
CA MET A 293 7.98 7.81 16.53
C MET A 293 8.80 9.02 16.90
N SER A 294 10.03 8.82 17.39
CA SER A 294 10.96 9.91 17.76
C SER A 294 11.42 10.75 16.58
N GLU A 295 11.38 10.19 15.37
CA GLU A 295 11.77 10.89 14.13
C GLU A 295 10.55 11.39 13.34
N TRP A 296 9.35 11.16 13.83
CA TRP A 296 8.14 11.69 13.24
C TRP A 296 7.91 13.11 13.73
N GLU A 297 8.23 14.08 12.89
CA GLU A 297 8.27 15.50 13.24
C GLU A 297 6.91 16.07 13.71
N ASP A 298 5.83 15.67 13.01
CA ASP A 298 4.47 16.10 13.31
C ASP A 298 3.50 14.92 13.21
N PHE A 299 2.96 14.49 14.34
CA PHE A 299 2.03 13.35 14.42
C PHE A 299 0.68 13.59 13.72
N THR A 300 0.41 14.82 13.33
CA THR A 300 -0.81 15.21 12.61
C THR A 300 -0.61 15.26 11.09
N VAL A 301 0.62 15.06 10.61
CA VAL A 301 0.96 15.06 9.17
C VAL A 301 1.48 13.69 8.76
N SER A 302 0.92 13.15 7.67
CA SER A 302 1.36 11.90 7.06
C SER A 302 2.22 12.14 5.82
N PRO A 303 2.99 11.15 5.35
CA PRO A 303 3.73 11.24 4.09
C PRO A 303 2.86 11.50 2.85
N ALA A 304 1.53 11.33 2.97
CA ALA A 304 0.58 11.64 1.89
C ALA A 304 0.60 13.12 1.49
N ALA A 305 0.96 14.03 2.40
CA ALA A 305 1.14 15.45 2.07
C ALA A 305 2.16 15.69 0.96
N VAL A 306 3.22 14.87 0.90
CA VAL A 306 4.24 14.95 -0.15
C VAL A 306 3.87 14.08 -1.34
N SER A 307 3.52 12.80 -1.13
CA SER A 307 3.21 11.89 -2.23
C SER A 307 1.98 12.35 -3.02
N GLY A 308 0.94 12.86 -2.34
CA GLY A 308 -0.26 13.42 -2.96
C GLY A 308 0.06 14.65 -3.80
N ARG A 309 0.76 15.63 -3.24
CA ARG A 309 1.17 16.83 -3.98
C ARG A 309 1.92 16.47 -5.27
N LEU A 310 2.90 15.55 -5.18
CA LEU A 310 3.66 15.10 -6.36
C LEU A 310 2.77 14.42 -7.39
N ALA A 311 1.84 13.57 -6.95
CA ALA A 311 0.91 12.86 -7.83
C ALA A 311 -0.03 13.83 -8.56
N PHE A 312 -0.62 14.79 -7.86
CA PHE A 312 -1.50 15.80 -8.44
C PHE A 312 -0.75 16.75 -9.39
N GLU A 313 0.45 17.21 -9.02
CA GLU A 313 1.30 18.04 -9.90
C GLU A 313 1.63 17.30 -11.21
N ARG A 314 2.02 16.03 -11.15
CA ARG A 314 2.34 15.21 -12.34
C ARG A 314 1.12 14.91 -13.19
N ALA A 315 -0.04 14.71 -12.57
CA ALA A 315 -1.29 14.51 -13.27
C ALA A 315 -1.85 15.81 -13.87
N GLY A 316 -1.39 16.97 -13.42
CA GLY A 316 -1.92 18.27 -13.85
C GLY A 316 -3.34 18.55 -13.36
N VAL A 317 -3.73 17.97 -12.21
CA VAL A 317 -5.06 18.12 -11.60
C VAL A 317 -4.95 18.61 -10.16
N ARG A 318 -6.04 19.10 -9.60
CA ARG A 318 -6.15 19.53 -8.20
C ARG A 318 -6.99 18.52 -7.41
N PRO A 319 -6.88 18.48 -6.07
CA PRO A 319 -7.76 17.65 -5.24
C PRO A 319 -9.25 17.89 -5.52
N ALA A 320 -9.65 19.14 -5.78
CA ALA A 320 -11.04 19.49 -6.08
C ALA A 320 -11.56 18.93 -7.42
N ASP A 321 -10.69 18.42 -8.26
CA ASP A 321 -11.06 17.83 -9.57
C ASP A 321 -11.32 16.32 -9.45
N ILE A 322 -11.02 15.70 -8.28
CA ILE A 322 -11.17 14.27 -8.01
C ILE A 322 -12.62 13.92 -7.69
N ASP A 323 -13.13 12.86 -8.31
CA ASP A 323 -14.50 12.39 -8.12
C ASP A 323 -14.67 11.35 -7.00
N LEU A 324 -13.61 10.61 -6.66
CA LEU A 324 -13.59 9.66 -5.56
C LEU A 324 -12.15 9.38 -5.09
N ALA A 325 -12.01 8.98 -3.83
CA ALA A 325 -10.73 8.69 -3.22
C ALA A 325 -10.72 7.32 -2.55
N GLU A 326 -9.76 6.47 -2.91
CA GLU A 326 -9.49 5.20 -2.25
C GLU A 326 -8.27 5.38 -1.34
N ILE A 327 -8.47 5.37 -0.03
CA ILE A 327 -7.48 5.72 0.97
C ILE A 327 -7.22 4.53 1.90
N TYR A 328 -5.97 4.27 2.22
CA TYR A 328 -5.60 3.20 3.13
C TYR A 328 -6.15 3.48 4.55
N ASP A 329 -6.95 2.55 5.07
CA ASP A 329 -7.76 2.71 6.27
C ASP A 329 -7.57 1.57 7.29
N ALA A 330 -6.34 1.32 7.72
CA ALA A 330 -6.13 0.38 8.83
C ALA A 330 -6.73 0.88 10.16
N PHE A 331 -6.91 2.17 10.29
CA PHE A 331 -7.60 2.84 11.41
C PHE A 331 -8.38 4.03 10.88
N THR A 332 -9.47 4.40 11.54
CA THR A 332 -10.32 5.53 11.13
C THR A 332 -9.57 6.85 11.04
N TYR A 333 -8.60 7.08 11.94
CA TYR A 333 -7.72 8.26 11.91
C TYR A 333 -6.92 8.38 10.62
N MET A 334 -6.51 7.26 10.02
CA MET A 334 -5.72 7.28 8.78
C MET A 334 -6.50 7.91 7.63
N THR A 335 -7.78 7.56 7.49
CA THR A 335 -8.64 8.16 6.47
C THR A 335 -8.78 9.66 6.69
N LEU A 336 -9.07 10.08 7.93
CA LEU A 336 -9.28 11.47 8.29
C LEU A 336 -8.05 12.33 7.96
N VAL A 337 -6.87 11.97 8.48
CA VAL A 337 -5.66 12.78 8.29
C VAL A 337 -5.16 12.74 6.84
N THR A 338 -5.36 11.62 6.12
CA THR A 338 -4.97 11.53 4.71
C THR A 338 -5.83 12.43 3.83
N LEU A 339 -7.11 12.63 4.14
CA LEU A 339 -7.98 13.59 3.44
C LEU A 339 -7.44 15.03 3.56
N GLU A 340 -6.98 15.40 4.76
CA GLU A 340 -6.34 16.71 4.99
C GLU A 340 -5.03 16.82 4.21
N ASP A 341 -4.17 15.81 4.30
CA ASP A 341 -2.83 15.82 3.69
C ASP A 341 -2.86 15.75 2.16
N LEU A 342 -3.89 15.14 1.58
CA LEU A 342 -4.16 15.20 0.14
C LEU A 342 -4.80 16.52 -0.30
N GLY A 343 -5.23 17.38 0.64
CA GLY A 343 -5.77 18.71 0.36
C GLY A 343 -7.26 18.71 -0.01
N PHE A 344 -8.03 17.69 0.39
CA PHE A 344 -9.49 17.69 0.23
C PHE A 344 -10.20 18.60 1.22
N CYS A 345 -9.58 18.86 2.36
CA CYS A 345 -9.95 19.85 3.35
C CYS A 345 -8.69 20.45 3.99
N ALA A 346 -8.84 21.53 4.73
CA ALA A 346 -7.70 22.12 5.44
C ALA A 346 -7.25 21.25 6.62
N LYS A 347 -6.00 21.41 7.04
CA LYS A 347 -5.45 20.72 8.21
C LYS A 347 -6.30 21.03 9.45
N GLY A 348 -6.73 19.98 10.17
CA GLY A 348 -7.62 20.07 11.32
C GLY A 348 -9.12 20.06 11.00
N GLU A 349 -9.51 20.10 9.73
CA GLU A 349 -10.91 20.09 9.31
C GLU A 349 -11.41 18.69 8.90
N GLY A 350 -10.54 17.68 8.89
CA GLY A 350 -10.88 16.32 8.50
C GLY A 350 -12.03 15.73 9.30
N GLY A 351 -12.13 16.05 10.61
CA GLY A 351 -13.24 15.64 11.45
C GLY A 351 -14.58 16.17 10.93
N ALA A 352 -14.68 17.45 10.68
CA ALA A 352 -15.89 18.07 10.12
C ALA A 352 -16.16 17.62 8.67
N PHE A 353 -15.11 17.29 7.94
CA PHE A 353 -15.24 16.82 6.55
C PHE A 353 -15.89 15.44 6.45
N VAL A 354 -15.62 14.50 7.37
CA VAL A 354 -16.17 13.14 7.30
C VAL A 354 -17.60 13.02 7.85
N GLU A 355 -18.11 14.05 8.52
CA GLU A 355 -19.46 14.04 9.08
C GLU A 355 -20.57 14.05 8.02
N LYS A 356 -21.77 13.67 8.46
CA LYS A 356 -23.03 13.78 7.69
C LYS A 356 -23.01 13.04 6.34
N GLY A 357 -22.21 11.96 6.25
CA GLY A 357 -22.15 11.12 5.07
C GLY A 357 -21.46 11.78 3.85
N ARG A 358 -20.70 12.86 4.06
CA ARG A 358 -19.97 13.55 2.97
C ARG A 358 -18.99 12.65 2.22
N THR A 359 -18.48 11.61 2.88
CA THR A 359 -17.58 10.61 2.30
C THR A 359 -18.27 9.30 1.90
N GLY A 360 -19.59 9.22 2.00
CA GLY A 360 -20.38 8.08 1.55
C GLY A 360 -20.56 8.04 0.02
N LEU A 361 -21.10 6.94 -0.51
CA LEU A 361 -21.31 6.72 -1.97
C LEU A 361 -22.04 7.84 -2.71
N ARG A 362 -22.87 8.62 -2.01
CA ARG A 362 -23.62 9.76 -2.57
C ARG A 362 -23.17 11.09 -1.96
N GLY A 363 -22.04 11.09 -1.26
CA GLY A 363 -21.48 12.26 -0.60
C GLY A 363 -20.76 13.18 -1.57
N GLU A 364 -20.15 14.20 -1.01
CA GLU A 364 -19.37 15.21 -1.74
C GLU A 364 -18.10 14.60 -2.37
N LEU A 365 -17.39 13.78 -1.59
CA LEU A 365 -16.25 13.01 -2.02
C LEU A 365 -16.41 11.55 -1.54
N PRO A 366 -16.88 10.62 -2.35
CA PRO A 366 -16.92 9.21 -1.98
C PRO A 366 -15.54 8.67 -1.64
N VAL A 367 -15.41 8.02 -0.46
CA VAL A 367 -14.15 7.47 0.04
C VAL A 367 -14.33 5.99 0.35
N ASN A 368 -13.36 5.16 -0.07
CA ASN A 368 -13.36 3.72 0.19
C ASN A 368 -14.70 3.07 -0.16
N THR A 369 -15.06 3.21 -1.42
CA THR A 369 -16.38 2.87 -1.94
C THR A 369 -16.73 1.39 -1.82
N ASP A 370 -15.75 0.51 -1.68
CA ASP A 370 -15.93 -0.92 -1.42
C ASP A 370 -16.18 -1.27 0.06
N GLY A 371 -16.00 -0.30 0.97
CA GLY A 371 -16.10 -0.47 2.42
C GLY A 371 -14.77 -0.56 3.14
N GLY A 372 -13.67 -0.39 2.43
CA GLY A 372 -12.35 -0.21 3.00
C GLY A 372 -11.78 -1.43 3.72
N GLY A 373 -10.65 -1.23 4.35
CA GLY A 373 -10.03 -2.17 5.30
C GLY A 373 -10.83 -2.29 6.59
N LEU A 374 -11.66 -1.31 6.89
CA LEU A 374 -12.52 -1.30 8.07
C LEU A 374 -13.70 -2.28 7.95
N SER A 375 -14.14 -2.62 6.73
CA SER A 375 -15.33 -3.47 6.56
C SER A 375 -15.24 -4.50 5.44
N ALA A 376 -14.55 -4.22 4.33
CA ALA A 376 -14.52 -5.10 3.17
C ALA A 376 -13.43 -6.18 3.28
N CYS A 377 -12.16 -5.80 3.17
CA CYS A 377 -11.05 -6.75 3.13
C CYS A 377 -9.74 -6.09 3.57
N HIS A 378 -9.01 -6.73 4.50
CA HIS A 378 -7.66 -6.31 4.90
C HIS A 378 -6.79 -7.54 5.24
N PRO A 379 -6.19 -8.20 4.24
CA PRO A 379 -5.41 -9.42 4.43
C PRO A 379 -3.94 -9.15 4.79
N GLY A 380 -3.69 -8.09 5.54
CA GLY A 380 -2.36 -7.66 6.00
C GLY A 380 -1.79 -6.45 5.26
N MET A 381 -2.04 -6.29 3.97
CA MET A 381 -1.81 -5.09 3.17
C MET A 381 -3.02 -4.83 2.29
N ARG A 382 -3.32 -3.54 2.02
CA ARG A 382 -4.53 -3.16 1.27
C ARG A 382 -4.24 -2.29 0.03
N GLY A 383 -3.07 -1.67 -0.13
CA GLY A 383 -2.82 -0.70 -1.21
C GLY A 383 -3.28 -1.16 -2.60
N LEU A 384 -2.96 -2.40 -2.99
CA LEU A 384 -3.39 -2.89 -4.30
C LEU A 384 -4.93 -2.97 -4.48
N PHE A 385 -5.68 -3.17 -3.38
CA PHE A 385 -7.16 -3.17 -3.42
C PHE A 385 -7.73 -1.78 -3.72
N LEU A 386 -7.03 -0.71 -3.31
CA LEU A 386 -7.42 0.68 -3.60
C LEU A 386 -7.40 0.93 -5.11
N LEU A 387 -6.35 0.45 -5.79
CA LEU A 387 -6.25 0.53 -7.25
C LEU A 387 -7.36 -0.29 -7.95
N VAL A 388 -7.66 -1.49 -7.44
CA VAL A 388 -8.73 -2.33 -8.01
C VAL A 388 -10.09 -1.63 -7.92
N GLU A 389 -10.43 -1.06 -6.76
CA GLU A 389 -11.70 -0.40 -6.57
C GLU A 389 -11.79 0.90 -7.38
N ALA A 390 -10.76 1.74 -7.38
CA ALA A 390 -10.71 2.94 -8.20
C ALA A 390 -10.95 2.64 -9.68
N VAL A 391 -10.31 1.60 -10.22
CA VAL A 391 -10.51 1.17 -11.62
C VAL A 391 -11.93 0.67 -11.87
N ARG A 392 -12.51 -0.13 -10.97
CA ARG A 392 -13.90 -0.59 -11.09
C ARG A 392 -14.89 0.57 -11.11
N GLN A 393 -14.67 1.58 -10.27
CA GLN A 393 -15.49 2.80 -10.24
C GLN A 393 -15.39 3.60 -11.55
N LEU A 394 -14.17 3.82 -12.03
CA LEU A 394 -13.95 4.55 -13.29
C LEU A 394 -14.52 3.81 -14.51
N ARG A 395 -14.53 2.49 -14.51
CA ARG A 395 -15.13 1.67 -15.59
C ARG A 395 -16.66 1.52 -15.50
N GLY A 396 -17.29 1.90 -14.39
CA GLY A 396 -18.71 1.65 -14.16
C GLY A 396 -19.05 0.21 -13.77
N GLU A 397 -18.09 -0.50 -13.20
CA GLU A 397 -18.18 -1.93 -12.86
C GLU A 397 -18.40 -2.19 -11.36
N ALA A 398 -18.62 -1.13 -10.56
CA ALA A 398 -18.77 -1.25 -9.11
C ALA A 398 -20.18 -1.73 -8.66
N GLY A 399 -21.12 -1.97 -9.56
CA GLY A 399 -22.44 -2.49 -9.24
C GLY A 399 -23.25 -1.56 -8.34
N ALA A 400 -23.83 -2.08 -7.25
CA ALA A 400 -24.70 -1.28 -6.37
C ALA A 400 -23.96 -0.15 -5.63
N ARG A 401 -22.62 -0.22 -5.54
CA ARG A 401 -21.79 0.83 -4.94
C ARG A 401 -21.20 1.81 -5.95
N GLN A 402 -21.68 1.78 -7.21
CA GLN A 402 -21.19 2.67 -8.24
C GLN A 402 -21.45 4.14 -7.90
N VAL A 403 -20.36 4.91 -7.92
CA VAL A 403 -20.39 6.36 -7.78
C VAL A 403 -20.84 7.00 -9.10
N HIS A 404 -21.67 8.03 -9.01
CA HIS A 404 -22.10 8.80 -10.16
C HIS A 404 -21.90 10.30 -9.91
N ARG A 405 -21.40 11.00 -10.92
CA ARG A 405 -21.35 12.46 -10.96
C ARG A 405 -22.76 13.03 -11.25
N ALA A 406 -22.88 14.34 -11.14
CA ALA A 406 -24.09 15.04 -11.52
C ALA A 406 -24.59 14.63 -12.93
N GLY A 407 -25.89 14.36 -13.05
CA GLY A 407 -26.50 13.86 -14.30
C GLY A 407 -26.29 12.36 -14.56
N GLY A 408 -25.86 11.57 -13.55
CA GLY A 408 -25.72 10.12 -13.67
C GLY A 408 -24.49 9.66 -14.45
N ARG A 409 -23.52 10.56 -14.73
CA ARG A 409 -22.28 10.23 -15.43
C ARG A 409 -21.34 9.44 -14.53
N LEU A 410 -20.51 8.60 -15.13
CA LEU A 410 -19.44 7.91 -14.41
C LEU A 410 -18.37 8.90 -13.93
N PRO A 411 -17.62 8.57 -12.86
CA PRO A 411 -16.47 9.35 -12.42
C PRO A 411 -15.39 9.36 -13.52
N GLU A 412 -14.64 10.44 -13.60
CA GLU A 412 -13.56 10.65 -14.57
C GLU A 412 -12.19 10.56 -13.93
N LEU A 413 -12.07 11.00 -12.66
CA LEU A 413 -10.82 11.04 -11.92
C LEU A 413 -10.95 10.36 -10.55
N ALA A 414 -9.99 9.52 -10.23
CA ALA A 414 -9.87 8.88 -8.93
C ALA A 414 -8.45 9.03 -8.38
N VAL A 415 -8.31 9.04 -7.07
CA VAL A 415 -7.03 8.93 -6.40
C VAL A 415 -6.99 7.68 -5.52
N ALA A 416 -5.88 6.92 -5.57
CA ALA A 416 -5.56 5.84 -4.65
C ALA A 416 -4.34 6.24 -3.85
N SER A 417 -4.43 6.25 -2.51
CA SER A 417 -3.34 6.63 -1.61
C SER A 417 -3.09 5.56 -0.54
N GLY A 418 -1.94 4.90 -0.67
CA GLY A 418 -1.48 3.86 0.22
C GLY A 418 -0.61 4.39 1.36
N THR A 419 -0.61 3.69 2.48
CA THR A 419 0.20 4.02 3.66
C THR A 419 0.96 2.81 4.15
N GLY A 420 2.20 3.00 4.58
CA GLY A 420 3.03 1.96 5.16
C GLY A 420 3.51 2.27 6.58
N GLY A 421 3.67 1.22 7.37
CA GLY A 421 4.09 1.33 8.78
C GLY A 421 3.09 2.13 9.61
N TRP A 422 3.60 3.05 10.41
CA TRP A 422 2.85 4.05 11.19
C TRP A 422 3.03 5.43 10.56
N PHE A 423 2.49 5.60 9.35
CA PHE A 423 2.75 6.74 8.47
C PHE A 423 4.22 6.93 8.09
N CYS A 424 5.00 5.84 8.00
CA CYS A 424 6.41 5.91 7.61
C CYS A 424 6.61 6.20 6.12
N SER A 425 5.65 5.77 5.32
CA SER A 425 5.68 5.90 3.87
C SER A 425 4.29 6.10 3.29
N SER A 426 4.21 6.72 2.13
CA SER A 426 3.01 6.82 1.32
C SER A 426 3.34 6.71 -0.16
N GLY A 427 2.42 6.10 -0.91
CA GLY A 427 2.36 6.12 -2.36
C GLY A 427 0.99 6.62 -2.80
N THR A 428 0.94 7.50 -3.78
CA THR A 428 -0.30 8.07 -4.31
C THR A 428 -0.32 7.96 -5.83
N VAL A 429 -1.44 7.48 -6.38
CA VAL A 429 -1.67 7.32 -7.82
C VAL A 429 -2.95 8.05 -8.20
N VAL A 430 -2.86 8.95 -9.16
CA VAL A 430 -4.02 9.59 -9.80
C VAL A 430 -4.36 8.80 -11.05
N LEU A 431 -5.61 8.39 -11.14
CA LEU A 431 -6.17 7.58 -12.21
C LEU A 431 -7.23 8.37 -12.97
N GLY A 432 -7.29 8.17 -14.28
CA GLY A 432 -8.30 8.83 -15.13
C GLY A 432 -8.91 7.89 -16.13
N ARG A 433 -10.20 8.10 -16.38
CA ARG A 433 -10.92 7.50 -17.48
C ARG A 433 -10.49 8.19 -18.78
N GLY A 434 -10.25 7.44 -19.84
CA GLY A 434 -9.84 7.97 -21.15
C GLY A 434 -10.94 8.67 -21.92
#